data_ea9101d3e6b6e84b45a1506e1479b6f0
#
_entry.id   ea9101d3e6b6e84b45a1506e1479b6f0
#
_cell.length_a   1.000
_cell.length_b   1.000
_cell.length_c   1.000
_cell.angle_alpha   90.00
_cell.angle_beta   90.00
_cell.angle_gamma   90.00
#
_symmetry.space_group_name_H-M   'P 1'
#
loop_
_entity.id
_entity.type
_entity.pdbx_description
1 polymer ?
#
loop_
_entity_poly.entity_id
_entity_poly.type
_entity_poly.pdbx_seq_one_letter_code
_entity_poly.pdbx_strand_id
1 'polypeptide(L)'
;LSKAVWDLETMRATFDNPIVIGDEFSIKGLIPVENSKEYKMKIGDHVIVETARGIEFGRVVLGPKEVGEDEVIHPLKEVLRVATPEDEEREKQNRQKEKEAFKICQKKIRDHGLEMKLIDAEYTFDNNKVLFYFTADGRIDFRQLVKDLAAIFKTRIELRQIGVRDETKILGGIGICGRCLCCHTYLSEFAPVSIKMAKEQN
;
A
#
# COMPACT_ATOMS: atom_id res chain seq x y z
N LEU A 1 14.45 11.72 -10.89
CA LEU A 1 13.63 12.58 -10.02
C LEU A 1 12.33 12.89 -10.74
N SER A 2 11.32 12.00 -10.61
CA SER A 2 9.99 12.26 -11.12
C SER A 2 9.42 13.51 -10.41
N LYS A 3 9.07 14.54 -11.17
CA LYS A 3 8.43 15.74 -10.63
C LYS A 3 7.02 15.38 -10.22
N ALA A 4 6.76 15.38 -8.92
CA ALA A 4 5.39 15.32 -8.42
C ALA A 4 4.68 16.64 -8.76
N VAL A 5 3.57 16.56 -9.48
CA VAL A 5 2.69 17.71 -9.72
C VAL A 5 1.62 17.69 -8.61
N TRP A 6 1.55 18.79 -7.85
CA TRP A 6 0.58 18.95 -6.78
C TRP A 6 -0.76 19.45 -7.30
N ASP A 7 -1.81 18.73 -7.00
CA ASP A 7 -3.16 19.25 -7.11
C ASP A 7 -3.49 19.99 -5.80
N LEU A 8 -3.54 21.33 -5.89
CA LEU A 8 -3.79 22.21 -4.75
C LEU A 8 -5.25 22.14 -4.23
N GLU A 9 -6.20 21.68 -5.05
CA GLU A 9 -7.59 21.54 -4.65
C GLU A 9 -7.83 20.26 -3.84
N THR A 10 -7.15 19.17 -4.18
CA THR A 10 -7.32 17.89 -3.52
C THR A 10 -6.22 17.59 -2.49
N MET A 11 -5.18 18.43 -2.40
CA MET A 11 -4.00 18.22 -1.56
C MET A 11 -3.27 16.90 -1.87
N ARG A 12 -3.31 16.43 -3.10
CA ARG A 12 -2.73 15.17 -3.57
C ARG A 12 -1.55 15.41 -4.50
N ALA A 13 -0.51 14.60 -4.37
CA ALA A 13 0.59 14.58 -5.32
C ALA A 13 0.25 13.62 -6.47
N THR A 14 0.25 14.12 -7.71
CA THR A 14 0.17 13.30 -8.92
C THR A 14 1.56 13.15 -9.52
N PHE A 15 1.91 11.96 -9.98
CA PHE A 15 3.19 11.67 -10.62
C PHE A 15 3.04 11.61 -12.14
N ASP A 16 4.08 11.99 -12.86
CA ASP A 16 4.07 12.14 -14.32
C ASP A 16 3.99 10.83 -15.14
N ASN A 17 3.88 9.66 -14.49
CA ASN A 17 3.77 8.37 -15.17
C ASN A 17 2.37 7.76 -15.04
N PRO A 18 1.90 6.94 -16.01
CA PRO A 18 0.65 6.22 -15.89
C PRO A 18 0.75 5.27 -14.70
N ILE A 19 -0.08 5.50 -13.71
CA ILE A 19 0.06 4.87 -12.41
C ILE A 19 -1.29 4.33 -12.00
N VAL A 20 -1.31 3.05 -11.63
CA VAL A 20 -2.46 2.40 -11.00
C VAL A 20 -2.29 2.48 -9.49
N ILE A 21 -3.27 2.99 -8.81
CA ILE A 21 -3.29 3.01 -7.34
C ILE A 21 -4.21 1.89 -6.87
N GLY A 22 -3.71 1.06 -5.95
CA GLY A 22 -4.58 0.48 -4.94
C GLY A 22 -5.08 1.60 -4.03
N ASP A 23 -6.07 1.39 -3.19
CA ASP A 23 -6.69 2.42 -2.34
C ASP A 23 -5.78 3.53 -1.88
N GLU A 24 -6.34 4.75 -1.80
CA GLU A 24 -5.65 6.00 -1.47
C GLU A 24 -4.77 5.97 -0.21
N PHE A 25 -4.96 4.96 0.65
CA PHE A 25 -4.27 4.77 1.93
C PHE A 25 -3.63 3.39 2.09
N SER A 26 -3.47 2.63 1.01
CA SER A 26 -2.81 1.32 1.06
C SER A 26 -1.29 1.48 1.07
N ILE A 27 -0.59 0.54 1.72
CA ILE A 27 0.87 0.37 1.65
C ILE A 27 1.34 0.12 0.21
N LYS A 28 0.43 -0.29 -0.66
CA LYS A 28 0.70 -0.60 -2.08
C LYS A 28 1.25 0.59 -2.84
N GLY A 29 0.83 1.81 -2.49
CA GLY A 29 1.29 3.04 -3.14
C GLY A 29 0.94 3.10 -4.63
N LEU A 30 1.62 3.98 -5.34
CA LEU A 30 1.48 4.17 -6.77
C LEU A 30 2.34 3.15 -7.52
N ILE A 31 1.76 2.41 -8.45
CA ILE A 31 2.46 1.38 -9.23
C ILE A 31 2.46 1.80 -10.69
N PRO A 32 3.64 2.06 -11.31
CA PRO A 32 3.73 2.26 -12.74
C PRO A 32 3.46 0.94 -13.46
N VAL A 33 2.59 0.97 -14.47
CA VAL A 33 2.22 -0.22 -15.24
C VAL A 33 2.38 0.02 -16.73
N GLU A 34 2.68 -1.06 -17.46
CA GLU A 34 2.67 -1.07 -18.90
C GLU A 34 1.28 -1.45 -19.42
N ASN A 35 0.78 -0.68 -20.38
CA ASN A 35 -0.45 -0.99 -21.07
C ASN A 35 -0.17 -1.84 -22.32
N SER A 36 0.29 -3.08 -22.10
CA SER A 36 0.73 -3.99 -23.16
C SER A 36 -0.37 -4.42 -24.14
N LYS A 37 -1.65 -4.21 -23.77
CA LYS A 37 -2.82 -4.67 -24.56
C LYS A 37 -3.70 -3.52 -25.07
N GLU A 38 -3.20 -2.31 -25.07
CA GLU A 38 -3.92 -1.11 -25.56
C GLU A 38 -5.35 -0.98 -25.01
N TYR A 39 -5.56 -1.26 -23.74
CA TYR A 39 -6.84 -1.04 -23.09
C TYR A 39 -7.19 0.46 -23.11
N LYS A 40 -8.39 0.81 -23.56
CA LYS A 40 -8.91 2.19 -23.48
C LYS A 40 -9.31 2.51 -22.05
N MET A 41 -8.33 2.67 -21.19
CA MET A 41 -8.53 3.01 -19.78
C MET A 41 -8.72 4.50 -19.58
N LYS A 42 -9.63 4.87 -18.69
CA LYS A 42 -9.86 6.25 -18.25
C LYS A 42 -9.46 6.39 -16.80
N ILE A 43 -9.16 7.62 -16.40
CA ILE A 43 -8.96 7.96 -14.99
C ILE A 43 -10.22 7.57 -14.21
N GLY A 44 -10.03 6.83 -13.13
CA GLY A 44 -11.11 6.32 -12.29
C GLY A 44 -11.52 4.88 -12.58
N ASP A 45 -11.15 4.32 -13.73
CA ASP A 45 -11.44 2.91 -14.05
C ASP A 45 -10.70 1.98 -13.10
N HIS A 46 -11.34 0.86 -12.78
CA HIS A 46 -10.70 -0.20 -12.01
C HIS A 46 -10.06 -1.24 -12.93
N VAL A 47 -8.89 -1.74 -12.55
CA VAL A 47 -8.09 -2.68 -13.33
C VAL A 47 -7.49 -3.76 -12.44
N ILE A 48 -7.22 -4.90 -13.04
CA ILE A 48 -6.49 -6.00 -12.44
C ILE A 48 -5.05 -5.95 -12.94
N VAL A 49 -4.09 -5.88 -12.02
CA VAL A 49 -2.66 -5.75 -12.32
C VAL A 49 -1.86 -6.87 -11.66
N GLU A 50 -0.78 -7.28 -12.31
CA GLU A 50 0.20 -8.14 -11.69
C GLU A 50 1.26 -7.30 -10.97
N THR A 51 1.52 -7.62 -9.70
CA THR A 51 2.54 -6.95 -8.88
C THR A 51 3.56 -7.95 -8.34
N ALA A 52 4.60 -7.46 -7.69
CA ALA A 52 5.54 -8.32 -6.97
C ALA A 52 4.88 -9.13 -5.82
N ARG A 53 3.69 -8.74 -5.40
CA ARG A 53 2.92 -9.40 -4.32
C ARG A 53 1.92 -10.42 -4.85
N GLY A 54 1.57 -10.33 -6.13
CA GLY A 54 0.58 -11.16 -6.81
C GLY A 54 -0.39 -10.30 -7.63
N ILE A 55 -1.56 -10.84 -7.90
CA ILE A 55 -2.64 -10.15 -8.60
C ILE A 55 -3.33 -9.19 -7.64
N GLU A 56 -3.45 -7.94 -8.06
CA GLU A 56 -4.05 -6.88 -7.25
C GLU A 56 -5.13 -6.12 -8.02
N PHE A 57 -6.11 -5.63 -7.27
CA PHE A 57 -7.14 -4.72 -7.77
C PHE A 57 -6.66 -3.28 -7.60
N GLY A 58 -6.66 -2.52 -8.68
CA GLY A 58 -6.18 -1.14 -8.67
C GLY A 58 -7.13 -0.18 -9.35
N ARG A 59 -6.94 1.11 -9.11
CA ARG A 59 -7.67 2.19 -9.77
C ARG A 59 -6.72 3.03 -10.61
N VAL A 60 -7.10 3.34 -11.83
CA VAL A 60 -6.34 4.22 -12.73
C VAL A 60 -6.43 5.65 -12.23
N VAL A 61 -5.32 6.26 -11.92
CA VAL A 61 -5.21 7.64 -11.43
C VAL A 61 -4.76 8.58 -12.53
N LEU A 62 -3.83 8.11 -13.35
CA LEU A 62 -3.37 8.80 -14.54
C LEU A 62 -3.62 7.94 -15.76
N GLY A 63 -4.07 8.57 -16.84
CA GLY A 63 -4.25 7.90 -18.12
C GLY A 63 -2.92 7.52 -18.77
N PRO A 64 -2.94 6.73 -19.85
CA PRO A 64 -1.75 6.40 -20.61
C PRO A 64 -1.01 7.66 -21.06
N LYS A 65 0.29 7.71 -20.81
CA LYS A 65 1.18 8.82 -21.19
C LYS A 65 2.43 8.23 -21.83
N GLU A 66 2.88 8.82 -22.91
CA GLU A 66 4.20 8.50 -23.48
C GLU A 66 5.27 9.12 -22.60
N VAL A 67 6.22 8.31 -22.16
CA VAL A 67 7.34 8.72 -21.32
C VAL A 67 8.65 8.28 -21.97
N GLY A 68 9.71 9.04 -21.75
CA GLY A 68 11.04 8.67 -22.24
C GLY A 68 11.57 7.44 -21.48
N GLU A 69 12.40 6.63 -22.15
CA GLU A 69 13.00 5.43 -21.54
C GLU A 69 13.79 5.74 -20.26
N ASP A 70 14.38 6.93 -20.17
CA ASP A 70 15.14 7.39 -19.00
C ASP A 70 14.29 7.68 -17.77
N GLU A 71 12.98 7.83 -17.95
CA GLU A 71 12.01 8.12 -16.87
C GLU A 71 11.32 6.86 -16.33
N VAL A 72 11.53 5.72 -16.98
CA VAL A 72 10.86 4.46 -16.66
C VAL A 72 11.68 3.66 -15.66
N ILE A 73 11.08 3.35 -14.51
CA ILE A 73 11.68 2.46 -13.51
C ILE A 73 11.27 1.01 -13.84
N HIS A 74 12.20 0.25 -14.36
CA HIS A 74 11.99 -1.18 -14.67
C HIS A 74 12.11 -2.08 -13.42
N PRO A 75 11.38 -3.22 -13.38
CA PRO A 75 10.45 -3.73 -14.39
C PRO A 75 9.04 -3.16 -14.23
N LEU A 76 8.48 -2.66 -15.30
CA LEU A 76 7.05 -2.32 -15.35
C LEU A 76 6.21 -3.59 -15.16
N LYS A 77 5.03 -3.41 -14.60
CA LYS A 77 4.05 -4.49 -14.41
C LYS A 77 2.90 -4.34 -15.40
N GLU A 78 2.35 -5.47 -15.84
CA GLU A 78 1.29 -5.47 -16.84
C GLU A 78 -0.09 -5.27 -16.22
N VAL A 79 -0.92 -4.50 -16.92
CA VAL A 79 -2.36 -4.52 -16.70
C VAL A 79 -2.93 -5.78 -17.34
N LEU A 80 -3.45 -6.70 -16.55
CA LEU A 80 -4.01 -7.94 -17.05
C LEU A 80 -5.34 -7.74 -17.78
N ARG A 81 -6.21 -6.91 -17.19
CA ARG A 81 -7.52 -6.54 -17.75
C ARG A 81 -8.20 -5.42 -16.96
N VAL A 82 -9.21 -4.84 -17.57
CA VAL A 82 -10.15 -3.94 -16.86
C VAL A 82 -10.98 -4.77 -15.90
N ALA A 83 -11.26 -4.24 -14.71
CA ALA A 83 -12.06 -4.91 -13.70
C ALA A 83 -13.53 -5.01 -14.14
N THR A 84 -14.16 -6.12 -13.77
CA THR A 84 -15.60 -6.34 -13.97
C THR A 84 -16.37 -5.95 -12.69
N PRO A 85 -17.70 -5.76 -12.75
CA PRO A 85 -18.51 -5.53 -11.55
C PRO A 85 -18.39 -6.65 -10.50
N GLU A 86 -18.12 -7.88 -10.95
CA GLU A 86 -17.87 -9.03 -10.06
C GLU A 86 -16.54 -8.88 -9.29
N ASP A 87 -15.53 -8.29 -9.94
CA ASP A 87 -14.24 -8.00 -9.30
C ASP A 87 -14.39 -6.91 -8.24
N GLU A 88 -15.20 -5.89 -8.50
CA GLU A 88 -15.51 -4.86 -7.50
C GLU A 88 -16.24 -5.42 -6.29
N GLU A 89 -17.17 -6.34 -6.50
CA GLU A 89 -17.86 -7.00 -5.40
C GLU A 89 -16.93 -7.90 -4.60
N ARG A 90 -16.02 -8.63 -5.29
CA ARG A 90 -14.96 -9.43 -4.64
C ARG A 90 -14.06 -8.56 -3.77
N GLU A 91 -13.66 -7.39 -4.28
CA GLU A 91 -12.84 -6.46 -3.52
C GLU A 91 -13.54 -5.94 -2.26
N LYS A 92 -14.84 -5.59 -2.37
CA LYS A 92 -15.66 -5.21 -1.20
C LYS A 92 -15.72 -6.33 -0.15
N GLN A 93 -15.88 -7.58 -0.59
CA GLN A 93 -15.88 -8.74 0.30
C GLN A 93 -14.50 -8.95 0.95
N ASN A 94 -13.41 -8.76 0.20
CA ASN A 94 -12.05 -8.85 0.72
C ASN A 94 -11.83 -7.80 1.81
N ARG A 95 -12.23 -6.55 1.60
CA ARG A 95 -12.15 -5.49 2.63
C ARG A 95 -12.93 -5.81 3.90
N GLN A 96 -14.06 -6.50 3.77
CA GLN A 96 -14.80 -6.95 4.96
C GLN A 96 -14.02 -8.04 5.71
N LYS A 97 -13.47 -9.02 4.97
CA LYS A 97 -12.62 -10.07 5.54
C LYS A 97 -11.35 -9.50 6.19
N GLU A 98 -10.74 -8.48 5.61
CA GLU A 98 -9.56 -7.78 6.16
C GLU A 98 -9.86 -7.18 7.54
N LYS A 99 -10.99 -6.51 7.69
CA LYS A 99 -11.43 -5.97 8.99
C LYS A 99 -11.64 -7.05 10.04
N GLU A 100 -12.16 -8.21 9.65
CA GLU A 100 -12.33 -9.36 10.53
C GLU A 100 -10.98 -9.99 10.87
N ALA A 101 -10.13 -10.19 9.86
CA ALA A 101 -8.78 -10.72 10.03
C ALA A 101 -7.93 -9.84 10.95
N PHE A 102 -8.02 -8.52 10.81
CA PHE A 102 -7.36 -7.57 11.70
C PHE A 102 -7.75 -7.79 13.17
N LYS A 103 -9.06 -7.88 13.45
CA LYS A 103 -9.55 -8.10 14.82
C LYS A 103 -9.09 -9.43 15.41
N ILE A 104 -9.14 -10.50 14.60
CA ILE A 104 -8.69 -11.83 15.00
C ILE A 104 -7.18 -11.83 15.29
N CYS A 105 -6.38 -11.27 14.39
CA CYS A 105 -4.94 -11.18 14.56
C CYS A 105 -4.58 -10.35 15.81
N GLN A 106 -5.23 -9.19 16.01
CA GLN A 106 -5.02 -8.35 17.19
C GLN A 106 -5.33 -9.09 18.50
N LYS A 107 -6.39 -9.90 18.52
CA LYS A 107 -6.72 -10.75 19.69
C LYS A 107 -5.62 -11.78 19.91
N LYS A 108 -5.16 -12.47 18.86
CA LYS A 108 -4.11 -13.48 18.95
C LYS A 108 -2.76 -12.91 19.40
N ILE A 109 -2.38 -11.72 18.94
CA ILE A 109 -1.19 -11.00 19.41
C ILE A 109 -1.25 -10.80 20.93
N ARG A 110 -2.40 -10.38 21.46
CA ARG A 110 -2.60 -10.21 22.90
C ARG A 110 -2.58 -11.54 23.66
N ASP A 111 -3.21 -12.57 23.11
CA ASP A 111 -3.24 -13.91 23.71
C ASP A 111 -1.83 -14.53 23.83
N HIS A 112 -0.94 -14.23 22.88
CA HIS A 112 0.46 -14.65 22.88
C HIS A 112 1.40 -13.70 23.65
N GLY A 113 0.91 -12.57 24.14
CA GLY A 113 1.71 -11.57 24.86
C GLY A 113 2.86 -10.98 24.04
N LEU A 114 2.67 -10.84 22.71
CA LEU A 114 3.70 -10.32 21.82
C LEU A 114 3.73 -8.78 21.87
N GLU A 115 4.95 -8.23 22.05
CA GLU A 115 5.19 -6.77 22.06
C GLU A 115 5.28 -6.22 20.62
N MET A 116 4.17 -6.31 19.90
CA MET A 116 4.03 -5.81 18.53
C MET A 116 2.70 -5.10 18.35
N LYS A 117 2.69 -4.08 17.52
CA LYS A 117 1.50 -3.33 17.15
C LYS A 117 1.07 -3.71 15.75
N LEU A 118 -0.11 -4.30 15.60
CA LEU A 118 -0.70 -4.55 14.29
C LEU A 118 -1.17 -3.23 13.69
N ILE A 119 -0.78 -2.96 12.46
CA ILE A 119 -1.09 -1.72 11.74
C ILE A 119 -2.17 -1.96 10.71
N ASP A 120 -2.04 -3.01 9.90
CA ASP A 120 -3.00 -3.31 8.83
C ASP A 120 -3.03 -4.80 8.48
N ALA A 121 -4.08 -5.22 7.78
CA ALA A 121 -4.26 -6.58 7.26
C ALA A 121 -4.83 -6.50 5.84
N GLU A 122 -4.18 -7.17 4.89
CA GLU A 122 -4.55 -7.19 3.47
C GLU A 122 -4.73 -8.61 2.96
N TYR A 123 -5.77 -8.84 2.17
CA TYR A 123 -5.89 -10.02 1.33
C TYR A 123 -5.37 -9.72 -0.08
N THR A 124 -4.65 -10.66 -0.68
CA THR A 124 -4.42 -10.60 -2.13
C THR A 124 -5.74 -10.78 -2.86
N PHE A 125 -5.89 -10.17 -4.03
CA PHE A 125 -7.14 -10.20 -4.78
C PHE A 125 -7.63 -11.64 -5.09
N ASP A 126 -6.71 -12.58 -5.27
CA ASP A 126 -6.96 -14.00 -5.46
C ASP A 126 -7.29 -14.78 -4.18
N ASN A 127 -7.26 -14.13 -3.01
CA ASN A 127 -7.46 -14.70 -1.68
C ASN A 127 -6.46 -15.83 -1.30
N ASN A 128 -5.35 -15.96 -2.00
CA ASN A 128 -4.35 -17.00 -1.75
C ASN A 128 -3.43 -16.66 -0.58
N LYS A 129 -3.39 -15.40 -0.17
CA LYS A 129 -2.48 -14.90 0.86
C LYS A 129 -3.14 -13.82 1.70
N VAL A 130 -2.80 -13.78 2.98
CA VAL A 130 -3.09 -12.67 3.90
C VAL A 130 -1.78 -12.09 4.40
N LEU A 131 -1.62 -10.78 4.23
CA LEU A 131 -0.50 -10.02 4.73
C LEU A 131 -0.94 -9.25 5.98
N PHE A 132 -0.13 -9.33 7.04
CA PHE A 132 -0.31 -8.53 8.24
C PHE A 132 0.90 -7.61 8.41
N TYR A 133 0.66 -6.33 8.49
CA TYR A 133 1.69 -5.31 8.70
C TYR A 133 1.74 -4.92 10.17
N PHE A 134 2.94 -4.91 10.72
CA PHE A 134 3.12 -4.59 12.13
C PHE A 134 4.39 -3.77 12.38
N THR A 135 4.42 -3.05 13.49
CA THR A 135 5.60 -2.41 14.04
C THR A 135 6.01 -3.06 15.35
N ALA A 136 7.31 -3.11 15.62
CA ALA A 136 7.88 -3.60 16.88
C ALA A 136 9.26 -2.98 17.09
N ASP A 137 9.64 -2.77 18.35
CA ASP A 137 10.93 -2.18 18.72
C ASP A 137 12.12 -3.15 18.58
N GLY A 138 11.85 -4.44 18.38
CA GLY A 138 12.87 -5.47 18.26
C GLY A 138 12.44 -6.64 17.40
N ARG A 139 13.22 -7.72 17.50
CA ARG A 139 12.92 -8.97 16.81
C ARG A 139 11.88 -9.76 17.60
N ILE A 140 10.74 -10.03 16.99
CA ILE A 140 9.64 -10.79 17.59
C ILE A 140 9.65 -12.24 17.08
N ASP A 141 9.43 -13.20 17.96
CA ASP A 141 9.17 -14.59 17.57
C ASP A 141 7.68 -14.81 17.40
N PHE A 142 7.22 -14.75 16.18
CA PHE A 142 5.81 -14.91 15.80
C PHE A 142 5.47 -16.29 15.20
N ARG A 143 6.35 -17.29 15.35
CA ARG A 143 6.15 -18.63 14.75
C ARG A 143 4.85 -19.29 15.19
N GLN A 144 4.50 -19.16 16.47
CA GLN A 144 3.27 -19.73 17.00
C GLN A 144 2.05 -18.95 16.54
N LEU A 145 2.15 -17.62 16.51
CA LEU A 145 1.10 -16.74 15.97
C LEU A 145 0.76 -17.10 14.50
N VAL A 146 1.78 -17.30 13.66
CA VAL A 146 1.58 -17.70 12.25
C VAL A 146 0.84 -19.02 12.15
N LYS A 147 1.18 -20.03 12.97
CA LYS A 147 0.49 -21.33 12.97
C LYS A 147 -0.98 -21.19 13.32
N ASP A 148 -1.28 -20.40 14.34
CA ASP A 148 -2.66 -20.16 14.79
C ASP A 148 -3.47 -19.42 13.74
N LEU A 149 -2.89 -18.39 13.12
CA LEU A 149 -3.54 -17.64 12.05
C LEU A 149 -3.76 -18.50 10.81
N ALA A 150 -2.78 -19.32 10.41
CA ALA A 150 -2.89 -20.23 9.28
C ALA A 150 -3.99 -21.29 9.51
N ALA A 151 -4.15 -21.78 10.73
CA ALA A 151 -5.23 -22.71 11.10
C ALA A 151 -6.62 -22.06 10.99
N ILE A 152 -6.73 -20.77 11.33
CA ILE A 152 -8.01 -20.01 11.28
C ILE A 152 -8.37 -19.65 9.84
N PHE A 153 -7.45 -19.03 9.11
CA PHE A 153 -7.72 -18.48 7.78
C PHE A 153 -7.58 -19.49 6.64
N LYS A 154 -6.91 -20.61 6.88
CA LYS A 154 -6.63 -21.67 5.89
C LYS A 154 -5.98 -21.15 4.61
N THR A 155 -5.21 -20.06 4.73
CA THR A 155 -4.49 -19.39 3.66
C THR A 155 -3.05 -19.17 4.07
N ARG A 156 -2.20 -18.81 3.10
CA ARG A 156 -0.80 -18.44 3.40
C ARG A 156 -0.78 -17.13 4.19
N ILE A 157 -0.14 -17.16 5.35
CA ILE A 157 0.03 -15.98 6.21
C ILE A 157 1.43 -15.40 6.00
N GLU A 158 1.51 -14.09 5.81
CA GLU A 158 2.75 -13.36 5.72
C GLU A 158 2.71 -12.19 6.71
N LEU A 159 3.66 -12.16 7.64
CA LEU A 159 3.85 -11.09 8.62
C LEU A 159 4.99 -10.19 8.14
N ARG A 160 4.71 -8.90 7.98
CA ARG A 160 5.70 -7.90 7.54
C ARG A 160 5.89 -6.83 8.60
N GLN A 161 7.10 -6.74 9.11
CA GLN A 161 7.48 -5.60 9.93
C GLN A 161 7.69 -4.39 9.04
N ILE A 162 7.05 -3.28 9.41
CA ILE A 162 7.18 -1.99 8.71
C ILE A 162 7.82 -0.95 9.63
N GLY A 163 8.40 0.08 9.03
CA GLY A 163 8.98 1.19 9.77
C GLY A 163 7.92 2.18 10.26
N VAL A 164 8.28 2.99 11.24
CA VAL A 164 7.40 4.03 11.83
C VAL A 164 6.88 5.02 10.77
N ARG A 165 7.68 5.27 9.72
CA ARG A 165 7.27 6.16 8.64
C ARG A 165 6.18 5.54 7.77
N ASP A 166 6.27 4.24 7.48
CA ASP A 166 5.23 3.53 6.72
C ASP A 166 3.96 3.38 7.55
N GLU A 167 4.09 3.14 8.86
CA GLU A 167 2.96 3.23 9.80
C GLU A 167 2.28 4.60 9.70
N THR A 168 3.08 5.68 9.68
CA THR A 168 2.56 7.06 9.55
C THR A 168 1.84 7.27 8.22
N LYS A 169 2.32 6.70 7.13
CA LYS A 169 1.66 6.78 5.82
C LYS A 169 0.27 6.13 5.83
N ILE A 170 0.12 5.03 6.54
CA ILE A 170 -1.14 4.29 6.63
C ILE A 170 -2.13 4.97 7.57
N LEU A 171 -1.70 5.24 8.80
CA LEU A 171 -2.58 5.75 9.85
C LEU A 171 -2.84 7.25 9.72
N GLY A 172 -1.94 7.99 9.06
CA GLY A 172 -2.00 9.44 9.02
C GLY A 172 -1.78 10.09 10.39
N GLY A 173 -2.28 11.30 10.55
CA GLY A 173 -2.24 12.05 11.79
C GLY A 173 -1.98 13.53 11.59
N ILE A 174 -1.99 14.29 12.70
CA ILE A 174 -1.72 15.72 12.74
C ILE A 174 -0.36 15.94 13.41
N GLY A 175 0.50 16.68 12.74
CA GLY A 175 1.80 17.10 13.28
C GLY A 175 1.67 18.22 14.32
N ILE A 176 2.74 18.50 15.04
CA ILE A 176 2.81 19.62 16.01
C ILE A 176 2.58 20.99 15.37
N CYS A 177 2.76 21.10 14.05
CA CYS A 177 2.47 22.30 13.26
C CYS A 177 0.99 22.47 12.90
N GLY A 178 0.10 21.58 13.36
CA GLY A 178 -1.34 21.59 13.07
C GLY A 178 -1.73 21.12 11.66
N ARG A 179 -0.78 20.64 10.85
CA ARG A 179 -1.03 20.08 9.51
C ARG A 179 -0.96 18.58 9.54
N CYS A 180 -1.54 17.92 8.52
CA CYS A 180 -1.34 16.48 8.33
C CYS A 180 0.16 16.14 8.26
N LEU A 181 0.52 14.98 8.77
CA LEU A 181 1.91 14.51 8.77
C LEU A 181 2.47 14.47 7.35
N CYS A 182 3.68 15.03 7.17
CA CYS A 182 4.32 15.16 5.86
C CYS A 182 4.50 13.81 5.16
N CYS A 183 4.81 12.74 5.92
CA CYS A 183 4.95 11.39 5.37
C CYS A 183 3.63 10.80 4.86
N HIS A 184 2.50 11.28 5.37
CA HIS A 184 1.17 10.87 4.91
C HIS A 184 0.72 11.64 3.67
N THR A 185 1.16 12.87 3.49
CA THR A 185 0.67 13.76 2.43
C THR A 185 1.61 13.84 1.22
N TYR A 186 2.80 14.40 1.37
CA TYR A 186 3.66 14.74 0.21
C TYR A 186 5.05 14.10 0.21
N LEU A 187 5.53 13.55 1.34
CA LEU A 187 6.80 12.84 1.38
C LEU A 187 6.59 11.36 1.05
N SER A 188 6.47 11.05 -0.23
CA SER A 188 6.31 9.66 -0.71
C SER A 188 7.58 8.83 -0.52
N GLU A 189 8.76 9.45 -0.68
CA GLU A 189 10.06 8.80 -0.59
C GLU A 189 10.81 9.13 0.69
N PHE A 190 11.74 8.25 1.07
CA PHE A 190 12.62 8.50 2.21
C PHE A 190 13.70 9.51 1.82
N ALA A 191 13.55 10.76 2.26
CA ALA A 191 14.62 11.74 2.24
C ALA A 191 15.36 11.71 3.58
N PRO A 192 16.61 11.22 3.64
CA PRO A 192 17.37 11.21 4.89
C PRO A 192 17.67 12.66 5.32
N VAL A 193 17.31 13.01 6.55
CA VAL A 193 17.62 14.30 7.14
C VAL A 193 18.84 14.14 8.02
N SER A 194 19.93 14.83 7.71
CA SER A 194 21.12 14.85 8.56
C SER A 194 20.93 15.80 9.74
N ILE A 195 21.68 15.56 10.83
CA ILE A 195 21.69 16.46 12.00
C ILE A 195 22.10 17.88 11.59
N LYS A 196 22.99 18.01 10.60
CA LYS A 196 23.40 19.31 10.06
C LYS A 196 22.22 20.07 9.45
N MET A 197 21.43 19.39 8.59
CA MET A 197 20.23 19.98 7.98
C MET A 197 19.18 20.38 9.02
N ALA A 198 19.02 19.57 10.08
CA ALA A 198 18.11 19.90 11.17
C ALA A 198 18.55 21.14 11.96
N LYS A 199 19.87 21.35 12.15
CA LYS A 199 20.43 22.53 12.81
C LYS A 199 20.35 23.82 11.98
N GLU A 200 20.33 23.70 10.66
CA GLU A 200 20.23 24.83 9.73
C GLU A 200 18.79 25.33 9.53
N GLN A 201 17.80 24.68 10.13
CA GLN A 201 16.37 25.04 10.05
C GLN A 201 15.89 25.95 11.19
N ASN A 202 16.76 26.68 11.82
CA ASN A 202 16.38 27.68 12.84
C ASN A 202 15.92 28.98 12.21
#